data_86b99f86b04fda95d0e245bd8f99a674
#
_entry.id   86b99f86b04fda95d0e245bd8f99a674
#
_cell.length_a   1.000
_cell.length_b   1.000
_cell.length_c   1.000
_cell.angle_alpha   90.00
_cell.angle_beta   90.00
_cell.angle_gamma   90.00
#
_symmetry.space_group_name_H-M   'P 1'
#
loop_
_entity.id
_entity.type
_entity.pdbx_description
1 polymer ?
#
loop_
_entity_poly.entity_id
_entity_poly.type
_entity_poly.pdbx_seq_one_letter_code
_entity_poly.pdbx_strand_id
1 'polypeptide(L)'
;RVNQIKSQLAETTSDFDREKLQERLAKLSGGVAVIKVGAATEAEMKEKKLRIEDALNATKAAVEEGIVAGGGAALVGVIGEVEKLIASLDGEEKTGARIVAKALEAPMRQIAENAGFDGGVIIDKIKTSGKPGYGFDAAKEEYVDMVEVGIVDPTKVTRSALQNAASVAATVLTTEAVVSDKKEENPAPAAPAMGGGMGGMY
;
A
#
# COMPACT_ATOMS: atom_id res chain seq x y z
N ARG A 1 25.33 25.35 6.66
CA ARG A 1 24.13 24.66 7.15
C ARG A 1 23.78 23.45 6.28
N VAL A 2 23.81 23.54 4.96
CA VAL A 2 23.57 22.42 4.02
C VAL A 2 24.48 21.23 4.35
N ASN A 3 25.77 21.43 4.55
CA ASN A 3 26.73 20.36 4.88
C ASN A 3 26.43 19.71 6.25
N GLN A 4 26.01 20.51 7.22
CA GLN A 4 25.59 19.98 8.54
C GLN A 4 24.36 19.06 8.42
N ILE A 5 23.37 19.46 7.59
CA ILE A 5 22.18 18.64 7.37
C ILE A 5 22.54 17.35 6.61
N LYS A 6 23.47 17.42 5.63
CA LYS A 6 23.96 16.22 4.93
C LYS A 6 24.63 15.23 5.88
N SER A 7 25.46 15.74 6.82
CA SER A 7 26.09 14.90 7.84
C SER A 7 25.06 14.23 8.75
N GLN A 8 24.10 14.99 9.26
CA GLN A 8 23.01 14.48 10.09
C GLN A 8 22.15 13.43 9.35
N LEU A 9 21.95 13.62 8.04
CA LEU A 9 21.18 12.72 7.20
C LEU A 9 21.87 11.36 7.01
N ALA A 10 23.21 11.35 7.02
CA ALA A 10 24.01 10.13 6.96
C ALA A 10 24.02 9.35 8.30
N GLU A 11 23.84 10.05 9.42
CA GLU A 11 23.93 9.48 10.77
C GLU A 11 22.56 9.04 11.30
N THR A 12 21.45 9.60 10.78
CA THR A 12 20.12 9.31 11.31
C THR A 12 19.61 7.92 10.90
N THR A 13 19.09 7.20 11.88
CA THR A 13 18.44 5.88 11.70
C THR A 13 16.91 5.97 11.67
N SER A 14 16.34 7.12 12.04
CA SER A 14 14.89 7.36 12.05
C SER A 14 14.42 7.80 10.65
N ASP A 15 13.48 7.08 10.08
CA ASP A 15 12.90 7.44 8.77
C ASP A 15 12.17 8.78 8.81
N PHE A 16 11.51 9.10 9.92
CA PHE A 16 10.83 10.38 10.10
C PHE A 16 11.83 11.55 10.13
N ASP A 17 12.92 11.43 10.90
CA ASP A 17 13.94 12.47 10.96
C ASP A 17 14.67 12.61 9.63
N ARG A 18 14.90 11.51 8.92
CA ARG A 18 15.47 11.50 7.58
C ARG A 18 14.61 12.30 6.61
N GLU A 19 13.31 12.08 6.61
CA GLU A 19 12.38 12.83 5.76
C GLU A 19 12.41 14.33 6.08
N LYS A 20 12.39 14.71 7.36
CA LYS A 20 12.45 16.12 7.80
C LYS A 20 13.77 16.80 7.43
N LEU A 21 14.89 16.07 7.56
CA LEU A 21 16.20 16.58 7.15
C LEU A 21 16.29 16.73 5.63
N GLN A 22 15.75 15.81 4.85
CA GLN A 22 15.68 15.92 3.39
C GLN A 22 14.82 17.11 2.97
N GLU A 23 13.68 17.34 3.59
CA GLU A 23 12.82 18.49 3.33
C GLU A 23 13.55 19.82 3.60
N ARG A 24 14.27 19.91 4.72
CA ARG A 24 15.13 21.07 5.06
C ARG A 24 16.26 21.27 4.05
N LEU A 25 16.90 20.19 3.64
CA LEU A 25 17.98 20.23 2.66
C LEU A 25 17.45 20.75 1.32
N ALA A 26 16.31 20.26 0.86
CA ALA A 26 15.67 20.70 -0.36
C ALA A 26 15.34 22.21 -0.35
N LYS A 27 14.75 22.70 0.76
CA LYS A 27 14.47 24.13 0.94
C LYS A 27 15.70 25.01 0.90
N LEU A 28 16.85 24.52 1.37
CA LEU A 28 18.10 25.28 1.43
C LEU A 28 18.95 25.20 0.16
N SER A 29 18.84 24.13 -0.60
CA SER A 29 19.74 23.83 -1.73
C SER A 29 19.08 23.79 -3.10
N GLY A 30 17.79 23.47 -3.18
CA GLY A 30 17.12 23.21 -4.46
C GLY A 30 15.84 24.01 -4.70
N GLY A 31 15.38 24.76 -3.71
CA GLY A 31 14.07 25.41 -3.76
C GLY A 31 12.92 24.49 -3.38
N VAL A 32 11.70 25.00 -3.51
CA VAL A 32 10.45 24.30 -3.17
C VAL A 32 9.52 24.34 -4.37
N ALA A 33 9.12 23.18 -4.85
CA ALA A 33 8.03 23.09 -5.82
C ALA A 33 6.68 23.16 -5.10
N VAL A 34 5.77 23.99 -5.60
CA VAL A 34 4.43 24.17 -5.04
C VAL A 34 3.40 23.72 -6.07
N ILE A 35 2.66 22.65 -5.76
CA ILE A 35 1.53 22.20 -6.56
C ILE A 35 0.26 22.80 -5.97
N LYS A 36 -0.39 23.70 -6.69
CA LYS A 36 -1.66 24.31 -6.27
C LYS A 36 -2.82 23.45 -6.75
N VAL A 37 -3.67 23.03 -5.82
CA VAL A 37 -4.85 22.19 -6.09
C VAL A 37 -6.11 23.02 -5.85
N GLY A 38 -7.07 22.94 -6.78
CA GLY A 38 -8.36 23.58 -6.67
C GLY A 38 -9.47 22.68 -7.23
N ALA A 39 -10.69 22.90 -6.72
CA ALA A 39 -11.89 22.23 -7.19
C ALA A 39 -13.13 23.11 -6.91
N ALA A 40 -14.30 22.72 -7.44
CA ALA A 40 -15.54 23.42 -7.25
C ALA A 40 -16.09 23.29 -5.82
N THR A 41 -15.79 22.18 -5.13
CA THR A 41 -16.24 21.92 -3.76
C THR A 41 -15.05 21.56 -2.86
N GLU A 42 -15.23 21.75 -1.55
CA GLU A 42 -14.21 21.38 -0.56
C GLU A 42 -13.93 19.87 -0.53
N ALA A 43 -14.98 19.05 -0.65
CA ALA A 43 -14.84 17.60 -0.70
C ALA A 43 -13.99 17.15 -1.90
N GLU A 44 -14.28 17.68 -3.09
CA GLU A 44 -13.53 17.39 -4.30
C GLU A 44 -12.08 17.91 -4.22
N MET A 45 -11.86 19.07 -3.64
CA MET A 45 -10.53 19.63 -3.44
C MET A 45 -9.70 18.73 -2.51
N LYS A 46 -10.30 18.24 -1.42
CA LYS A 46 -9.66 17.33 -0.47
C LYS A 46 -9.29 16.01 -1.14
N GLU A 47 -10.20 15.43 -1.91
CA GLU A 47 -9.95 14.20 -2.68
C GLU A 47 -8.79 14.38 -3.66
N LYS A 48 -8.80 15.44 -4.47
CA LYS A 48 -7.70 15.74 -5.40
C LYS A 48 -6.37 15.93 -4.70
N LYS A 49 -6.38 16.65 -3.55
CA LYS A 49 -5.17 16.84 -2.74
C LYS A 49 -4.60 15.49 -2.28
N LEU A 50 -5.42 14.62 -1.71
CA LEU A 50 -4.99 13.31 -1.23
C LEU A 50 -4.46 12.43 -2.38
N ARG A 51 -5.11 12.47 -3.54
CA ARG A 51 -4.65 11.73 -4.74
C ARG A 51 -3.29 12.21 -5.24
N ILE A 52 -3.04 13.51 -5.23
CA ILE A 52 -1.72 14.07 -5.62
C ILE A 52 -0.66 13.72 -4.57
N GLU A 53 -1.01 13.76 -3.28
CA GLU A 53 -0.10 13.39 -2.20
C GLU A 53 0.29 11.91 -2.27
N ASP A 54 -0.67 11.03 -2.56
CA ASP A 54 -0.43 9.61 -2.80
C ASP A 54 0.49 9.38 -4.01
N ALA A 55 0.21 10.01 -5.14
CA ALA A 55 1.05 9.95 -6.34
C ALA A 55 2.48 10.44 -6.09
N LEU A 56 2.66 11.50 -5.28
CA LEU A 56 3.97 11.99 -4.89
C LEU A 56 4.73 10.98 -4.04
N ASN A 57 4.07 10.36 -3.06
CA ASN A 57 4.68 9.35 -2.20
C ASN A 57 5.02 8.08 -2.99
N ALA A 58 4.14 7.63 -3.89
CA ALA A 58 4.40 6.53 -4.79
C ALA A 58 5.61 6.80 -5.70
N THR A 59 5.72 8.02 -6.24
CA THR A 59 6.86 8.43 -7.07
C THR A 59 8.17 8.43 -6.28
N LYS A 60 8.17 8.92 -5.04
CA LYS A 60 9.35 8.88 -4.15
C LYS A 60 9.78 7.43 -3.88
N ALA A 61 8.84 6.56 -3.55
CA ALA A 61 9.11 5.15 -3.32
C ALA A 61 9.67 4.45 -4.58
N ALA A 62 9.15 4.80 -5.76
CA ALA A 62 9.64 4.28 -7.04
C ALA A 62 11.07 4.75 -7.37
N VAL A 63 11.43 5.98 -7.01
CA VAL A 63 12.81 6.48 -7.16
C VAL A 63 13.78 5.73 -6.26
N GLU A 64 13.34 5.28 -5.07
CA GLU A 64 14.19 4.57 -4.13
C GLU A 64 14.48 3.11 -4.52
N GLU A 65 13.47 2.35 -4.93
CA GLU A 65 13.58 0.90 -5.17
C GLU A 65 13.11 0.45 -6.58
N GLY A 66 12.78 1.39 -7.46
CA GLY A 66 12.27 1.07 -8.79
C GLY A 66 10.79 0.71 -8.80
N ILE A 67 10.36 0.20 -9.95
CA ILE A 67 8.97 -0.18 -10.23
C ILE A 67 8.86 -1.66 -10.60
N VAL A 68 7.67 -2.21 -10.39
CA VAL A 68 7.27 -3.56 -10.79
C VAL A 68 5.94 -3.50 -11.55
N ALA A 69 5.57 -4.59 -12.21
CA ALA A 69 4.24 -4.74 -12.81
C ALA A 69 3.15 -4.54 -11.76
N GLY A 70 2.23 -3.61 -12.02
CA GLY A 70 1.16 -3.23 -11.11
C GLY A 70 -0.04 -4.18 -11.14
N GLY A 71 -1.12 -3.76 -10.46
CA GLY A 71 -2.36 -4.53 -10.45
C GLY A 71 -2.28 -5.91 -9.82
N GLY A 72 -1.29 -6.15 -8.96
CA GLY A 72 -1.03 -7.45 -8.36
C GLY A 72 -0.24 -8.43 -9.25
N ALA A 73 0.12 -8.04 -10.49
CA ALA A 73 0.83 -8.92 -11.43
C ALA A 73 2.20 -9.35 -10.90
N ALA A 74 2.95 -8.44 -10.26
CA ALA A 74 4.23 -8.76 -9.65
C ALA A 74 4.11 -9.84 -8.57
N LEU A 75 3.07 -9.80 -7.73
CA LEU A 75 2.84 -10.79 -6.67
C LEU A 75 2.48 -12.16 -7.26
N VAL A 76 1.64 -12.19 -8.29
CA VAL A 76 1.32 -13.44 -9.00
C VAL A 76 2.56 -14.01 -9.68
N GLY A 77 3.40 -13.14 -10.26
CA GLY A 77 4.64 -13.54 -10.95
C GLY A 77 5.66 -14.23 -10.05
N VAL A 78 5.71 -13.90 -8.74
CA VAL A 78 6.65 -14.54 -7.80
C VAL A 78 6.14 -15.85 -7.19
N ILE A 79 4.87 -16.24 -7.44
CA ILE A 79 4.30 -17.48 -6.90
C ILE A 79 5.14 -18.69 -7.30
N GLY A 80 5.64 -18.74 -8.52
CA GLY A 80 6.49 -19.84 -8.99
C GLY A 80 7.76 -20.02 -8.16
N GLU A 81 8.35 -18.95 -7.67
CA GLU A 81 9.52 -19.04 -6.77
C GLU A 81 9.12 -19.56 -5.38
N VAL A 82 7.96 -19.16 -4.88
CA VAL A 82 7.42 -19.69 -3.62
C VAL A 82 7.09 -21.18 -3.77
N GLU A 83 6.57 -21.63 -4.92
CA GLU A 83 6.30 -23.04 -5.19
C GLU A 83 7.58 -23.90 -5.19
N LYS A 84 8.69 -23.38 -5.71
CA LYS A 84 10.00 -24.04 -5.60
C LYS A 84 10.44 -24.20 -4.15
N LEU A 85 10.25 -23.18 -3.34
CA LEU A 85 10.51 -23.24 -1.90
C LEU A 85 9.61 -24.27 -1.22
N ILE A 86 8.31 -24.28 -1.52
CA ILE A 86 7.35 -25.27 -1.01
C ILE A 86 7.79 -26.70 -1.30
N ALA A 87 8.38 -26.94 -2.46
CA ALA A 87 8.87 -28.27 -2.85
C ALA A 87 10.06 -28.75 -1.97
N SER A 88 10.83 -27.81 -1.40
CA SER A 88 11.97 -28.11 -0.52
C SER A 88 11.61 -28.18 0.97
N LEU A 89 10.39 -27.83 1.35
CA LEU A 89 9.92 -27.82 2.73
C LEU A 89 9.05 -29.03 3.06
N ASP A 90 9.02 -29.41 4.35
CA ASP A 90 8.19 -30.49 4.87
C ASP A 90 7.33 -30.00 6.05
N GLY A 91 6.32 -30.82 6.42
CA GLY A 91 5.50 -30.60 7.60
C GLY A 91 4.74 -29.26 7.62
N GLU A 92 4.78 -28.60 8.76
CA GLU A 92 4.02 -27.35 9.01
C GLU A 92 4.60 -26.15 8.27
N GLU A 93 5.93 -26.10 8.06
CA GLU A 93 6.57 -25.05 7.28
C GLU A 93 6.08 -25.05 5.83
N LYS A 94 5.90 -26.21 5.24
CA LYS A 94 5.31 -26.38 3.91
C LYS A 94 3.88 -25.83 3.85
N THR A 95 3.11 -26.06 4.89
CA THR A 95 1.73 -25.54 5.00
C THR A 95 1.73 -24.02 5.09
N GLY A 96 2.61 -23.44 5.92
CA GLY A 96 2.79 -21.99 6.02
C GLY A 96 3.17 -21.36 4.68
N ALA A 97 4.13 -21.93 3.97
CA ALA A 97 4.52 -21.44 2.65
C ALA A 97 3.38 -21.51 1.61
N ARG A 98 2.52 -22.54 1.66
CA ARG A 98 1.32 -22.64 0.81
C ARG A 98 0.32 -21.54 1.11
N ILE A 99 0.14 -21.18 2.39
CA ILE A 99 -0.72 -20.05 2.79
C ILE A 99 -0.21 -18.76 2.17
N VAL A 100 1.10 -18.50 2.23
CA VAL A 100 1.71 -17.32 1.60
C VAL A 100 1.49 -17.33 0.09
N ALA A 101 1.75 -18.45 -0.61
CA ALA A 101 1.50 -18.56 -2.04
C ALA A 101 0.05 -18.23 -2.42
N LYS A 102 -0.90 -18.68 -1.62
CA LYS A 102 -2.32 -18.38 -1.82
C LYS A 102 -2.66 -16.91 -1.55
N ALA A 103 -2.03 -16.31 -0.54
CA ALA A 103 -2.23 -14.90 -0.21
C ALA A 103 -1.70 -13.96 -1.31
N LEU A 104 -0.66 -14.33 -2.04
CA LEU A 104 -0.12 -13.55 -3.16
C LEU A 104 -1.10 -13.36 -4.32
N GLU A 105 -2.11 -14.20 -4.44
CA GLU A 105 -3.18 -14.05 -5.43
C GLU A 105 -4.21 -12.98 -5.06
N ALA A 106 -4.35 -12.68 -3.77
CA ALA A 106 -5.47 -11.90 -3.26
C ALA A 106 -5.59 -10.48 -3.86
N PRO A 107 -4.53 -9.70 -4.05
CA PRO A 107 -4.66 -8.35 -4.61
C PRO A 107 -5.22 -8.35 -6.03
N MET A 108 -4.69 -9.20 -6.91
CA MET A 108 -5.19 -9.30 -8.29
C MET A 108 -6.61 -9.87 -8.34
N ARG A 109 -6.91 -10.86 -7.50
CA ARG A 109 -8.25 -11.44 -7.38
C ARG A 109 -9.26 -10.36 -7.02
N GLN A 110 -8.96 -9.54 -6.01
CA GLN A 110 -9.86 -8.48 -5.57
C GLN A 110 -10.06 -7.39 -6.64
N ILE A 111 -9.02 -7.02 -7.37
CA ILE A 111 -9.13 -6.06 -8.49
C ILE A 111 -10.06 -6.63 -9.57
N ALA A 112 -9.90 -7.91 -9.94
CA ALA A 112 -10.75 -8.56 -10.93
C ALA A 112 -12.21 -8.64 -10.47
N GLU A 113 -12.46 -9.04 -9.23
CA GLU A 113 -13.80 -9.12 -8.63
C GLU A 113 -14.46 -7.74 -8.55
N ASN A 114 -13.73 -6.68 -8.19
CA ASN A 114 -14.23 -5.30 -8.19
C ASN A 114 -14.65 -4.83 -9.59
N ALA A 115 -14.04 -5.38 -10.63
CA ALA A 115 -14.39 -5.12 -12.02
C ALA A 115 -15.47 -6.09 -12.57
N GLY A 116 -15.99 -7.01 -11.74
CA GLY A 116 -17.05 -7.95 -12.12
C GLY A 116 -16.56 -9.25 -12.78
N PHE A 117 -15.25 -9.56 -12.71
CA PHE A 117 -14.65 -10.76 -13.29
C PHE A 117 -14.31 -11.81 -12.25
N ASP A 118 -14.26 -13.07 -12.69
CA ASP A 118 -13.74 -14.16 -11.86
C ASP A 118 -12.22 -14.06 -11.75
N GLY A 119 -11.75 -13.67 -10.56
CA GLY A 119 -10.32 -13.53 -10.27
C GLY A 119 -9.55 -14.84 -10.39
N GLY A 120 -10.20 -16.00 -10.19
CA GLY A 120 -9.56 -17.31 -10.36
C GLY A 120 -9.17 -17.58 -11.80
N VAL A 121 -10.09 -17.31 -12.75
CA VAL A 121 -9.86 -17.47 -14.19
C VAL A 121 -8.73 -16.55 -14.67
N ILE A 122 -8.72 -15.29 -14.20
CA ILE A 122 -7.70 -14.32 -14.59
C ILE A 122 -6.32 -14.76 -14.08
N ILE A 123 -6.20 -15.15 -12.81
CA ILE A 123 -4.94 -15.59 -12.21
C ILE A 123 -4.41 -16.85 -12.91
N ASP A 124 -5.27 -17.83 -13.17
CA ASP A 124 -4.89 -19.06 -13.87
C ASP A 124 -4.31 -18.76 -15.26
N LYS A 125 -4.97 -17.89 -16.02
CA LYS A 125 -4.49 -17.47 -17.33
C LYS A 125 -3.14 -16.75 -17.29
N ILE A 126 -2.91 -15.91 -16.27
CA ILE A 126 -1.62 -15.22 -16.09
C ILE A 126 -0.53 -16.22 -15.71
N LYS A 127 -0.77 -17.10 -14.75
CA LYS A 127 0.18 -18.16 -14.37
C LYS A 127 0.55 -19.05 -15.56
N THR A 128 -0.44 -19.49 -16.32
CA THR A 128 -0.25 -20.36 -17.49
C THR A 128 0.52 -19.68 -18.61
N SER A 129 0.42 -18.35 -18.74
CA SER A 129 1.15 -17.59 -19.75
C SER A 129 2.67 -17.68 -19.60
N GLY A 130 3.16 -17.79 -18.36
CA GLY A 130 4.58 -17.83 -18.02
C GLY A 130 5.36 -16.57 -18.40
N LYS A 131 4.69 -15.49 -18.80
CA LYS A 131 5.32 -14.25 -19.25
C LYS A 131 5.56 -13.30 -18.06
N PRO A 132 6.81 -12.85 -17.82
CA PRO A 132 7.08 -11.83 -16.81
C PRO A 132 6.30 -10.53 -17.11
N GLY A 133 5.76 -9.89 -16.08
CA GLY A 133 5.04 -8.62 -16.23
C GLY A 133 3.65 -8.70 -16.86
N TYR A 134 3.22 -9.90 -17.29
CA TYR A 134 1.90 -10.10 -17.86
C TYR A 134 0.82 -10.02 -16.79
N GLY A 135 -0.22 -9.25 -17.06
CA GLY A 135 -1.31 -9.00 -16.12
C GLY A 135 -2.63 -8.72 -16.82
N PHE A 136 -3.60 -8.27 -16.04
CA PHE A 136 -4.94 -7.94 -16.51
C PHE A 136 -5.25 -6.46 -16.28
N ASP A 137 -5.46 -5.71 -17.36
CA ASP A 137 -5.99 -4.35 -17.32
C ASP A 137 -7.51 -4.40 -17.14
N ALA A 138 -7.95 -4.21 -15.90
CA ALA A 138 -9.37 -4.30 -15.55
C ALA A 138 -10.22 -3.16 -16.16
N ALA A 139 -9.61 -2.05 -16.56
CA ALA A 139 -10.33 -0.94 -17.18
C ALA A 139 -10.61 -1.16 -18.66
N LYS A 140 -9.73 -1.90 -19.36
CA LYS A 140 -9.87 -2.25 -20.77
C LYS A 140 -10.31 -3.69 -21.00
N GLU A 141 -10.36 -4.49 -19.93
CA GLU A 141 -10.70 -5.92 -19.97
C GLU A 141 -9.73 -6.74 -20.83
N GLU A 142 -8.46 -6.34 -20.84
CA GLU A 142 -7.44 -6.93 -21.70
C GLU A 142 -6.28 -7.51 -20.89
N TYR A 143 -5.64 -8.55 -21.45
CA TYR A 143 -4.40 -9.12 -20.92
C TYR A 143 -3.21 -8.49 -21.64
N VAL A 144 -2.37 -7.81 -20.88
CA VAL A 144 -1.30 -6.97 -21.42
C VAL A 144 0.01 -7.14 -20.63
N ASP A 145 1.12 -6.66 -21.19
CA ASP A 145 2.31 -6.36 -20.40
C ASP A 145 2.05 -5.09 -19.59
N MET A 146 1.99 -5.24 -18.27
CA MET A 146 1.60 -4.16 -17.34
C MET A 146 2.60 -3.00 -17.37
N VAL A 147 3.89 -3.31 -17.57
CA VAL A 147 4.93 -2.28 -17.60
C VAL A 147 4.87 -1.48 -18.89
N GLU A 148 4.67 -2.15 -20.03
CA GLU A 148 4.56 -1.48 -21.34
C GLU A 148 3.35 -0.54 -21.41
N VAL A 149 2.22 -0.92 -20.83
CA VAL A 149 1.03 -0.06 -20.81
C VAL A 149 1.02 0.97 -19.68
N GLY A 150 2.06 0.99 -18.83
CA GLY A 150 2.20 1.95 -17.75
C GLY A 150 1.40 1.64 -16.48
N ILE A 151 0.93 0.41 -16.30
CA ILE A 151 0.31 -0.06 -15.06
C ILE A 151 1.41 -0.61 -14.17
N VAL A 152 1.96 0.24 -13.32
CA VAL A 152 3.14 -0.06 -12.49
C VAL A 152 2.90 0.30 -11.03
N ASP A 153 3.56 -0.45 -10.14
CA ASP A 153 3.57 -0.19 -8.70
C ASP A 153 5.00 0.07 -8.22
N PRO A 154 5.22 0.91 -7.20
CA PRO A 154 6.52 1.06 -6.58
C PRO A 154 6.94 -0.25 -5.89
N THR A 155 8.13 -0.75 -6.18
CA THR A 155 8.66 -1.99 -5.57
C THR A 155 8.65 -1.92 -4.04
N LYS A 156 9.08 -0.79 -3.48
CA LYS A 156 9.10 -0.55 -2.03
C LYS A 156 7.72 -0.73 -1.38
N VAL A 157 6.67 -0.22 -2.01
CA VAL A 157 5.30 -0.32 -1.50
C VAL A 157 4.83 -1.77 -1.51
N THR A 158 4.96 -2.46 -2.64
CA THR A 158 4.52 -3.86 -2.80
C THR A 158 5.27 -4.78 -1.85
N ARG A 159 6.59 -4.62 -1.74
CA ARG A 159 7.44 -5.38 -0.81
C ARG A 159 7.08 -5.14 0.65
N SER A 160 6.95 -3.87 1.04
CA SER A 160 6.64 -3.50 2.44
C SER A 160 5.24 -3.95 2.85
N ALA A 161 4.26 -3.89 1.93
CA ALA A 161 2.91 -4.38 2.20
C ALA A 161 2.92 -5.88 2.53
N LEU A 162 3.60 -6.70 1.73
CA LEU A 162 3.72 -8.13 1.98
C LEU A 162 4.46 -8.42 3.30
N GLN A 163 5.57 -7.74 3.55
CA GLN A 163 6.39 -7.90 4.74
C GLN A 163 5.62 -7.54 6.03
N ASN A 164 4.90 -6.42 6.01
CA ASN A 164 4.10 -5.98 7.15
C ASN A 164 2.90 -6.92 7.38
N ALA A 165 2.23 -7.34 6.31
CA ALA A 165 1.12 -8.29 6.41
C ALA A 165 1.59 -9.63 7.03
N ALA A 166 2.72 -10.16 6.58
CA ALA A 166 3.30 -11.38 7.14
C ALA A 166 3.69 -11.21 8.61
N SER A 167 4.25 -10.08 9.00
CA SER A 167 4.62 -9.77 10.39
C SER A 167 3.39 -9.75 11.31
N VAL A 168 2.33 -9.07 10.90
CA VAL A 168 1.07 -9.01 11.67
C VAL A 168 0.42 -10.39 11.76
N ALA A 169 0.34 -11.12 10.65
CA ALA A 169 -0.23 -12.46 10.62
C ALA A 169 0.55 -13.41 11.56
N ALA A 170 1.89 -13.38 11.54
CA ALA A 170 2.72 -14.16 12.43
C ALA A 170 2.47 -13.82 13.91
N THR A 171 2.31 -12.54 14.23
CA THR A 171 1.99 -12.09 15.59
C THR A 171 0.63 -12.65 16.05
N VAL A 172 -0.40 -12.58 15.19
CA VAL A 172 -1.73 -13.13 15.52
C VAL A 172 -1.68 -14.64 15.72
N LEU A 173 -0.91 -15.36 14.88
CA LEU A 173 -0.76 -16.82 15.00
C LEU A 173 -0.09 -17.27 16.30
N THR A 174 0.69 -16.41 16.96
CA THR A 174 1.35 -16.72 18.23
C THR A 174 0.48 -16.39 19.45
N THR A 175 -0.73 -15.84 19.27
CA THR A 175 -1.65 -15.51 20.35
C THR A 175 -2.62 -16.66 20.63
N GLU A 176 -3.00 -16.86 21.91
CA GLU A 176 -4.03 -17.82 22.30
C GLU A 176 -5.44 -17.22 22.25
N ALA A 177 -5.56 -15.91 22.39
CA ALA A 177 -6.84 -15.21 22.40
C ALA A 177 -6.72 -13.80 21.83
N VAL A 178 -7.80 -13.34 21.21
CA VAL A 178 -7.97 -11.96 20.76
C VAL A 178 -9.14 -11.34 21.54
N VAL A 179 -8.90 -10.21 22.17
CA VAL A 179 -9.93 -9.44 22.89
C VAL A 179 -10.22 -8.18 22.08
N SER A 180 -11.49 -7.97 21.76
CA SER A 180 -11.97 -6.77 21.07
C SER A 180 -13.24 -6.25 21.72
N ASP A 181 -13.49 -4.96 21.57
CA ASP A 181 -14.73 -4.36 22.02
C ASP A 181 -15.92 -4.95 21.27
N LYS A 182 -16.97 -5.27 22.02
CA LYS A 182 -18.23 -5.73 21.43
C LYS A 182 -18.90 -4.54 20.72
N LYS A 183 -19.22 -4.72 19.45
CA LYS A 183 -19.96 -3.72 18.69
C LYS A 183 -21.33 -3.52 19.31
N GLU A 184 -21.66 -2.30 19.74
CA GLU A 184 -23.00 -1.96 20.24
C GLU A 184 -23.99 -2.02 19.07
N GLU A 185 -25.06 -2.80 19.25
CA GLU A 185 -26.11 -2.94 18.22
C GLU A 185 -26.97 -1.68 18.06
N ASN A 186 -27.00 -0.82 19.11
CA ASN A 186 -27.64 0.49 19.07
C ASN A 186 -26.77 1.50 19.83
N PRO A 187 -25.94 2.30 19.15
CA PRO A 187 -25.24 3.39 19.81
C PRO A 187 -26.30 4.37 20.36
N ALA A 188 -26.28 4.59 21.67
CA ALA A 188 -27.13 5.58 22.30
C ALA A 188 -26.97 6.92 21.57
N PRO A 189 -28.05 7.65 21.26
CA PRO A 189 -27.94 8.95 20.63
C PRO A 189 -27.03 9.83 21.48
N ALA A 190 -26.02 10.43 20.84
CA ALA A 190 -25.08 11.32 21.52
C ALA A 190 -25.87 12.37 22.29
N ALA A 191 -25.67 12.44 23.60
CA ALA A 191 -26.32 13.41 24.45
C ALA A 191 -26.06 14.81 23.88
N PRO A 192 -27.08 15.66 23.72
CA PRO A 192 -26.88 17.01 23.22
C PRO A 192 -25.90 17.70 24.15
N ALA A 193 -24.83 18.27 23.58
CA ALA A 193 -23.87 19.07 24.31
C ALA A 193 -24.66 20.20 25.02
N MET A 194 -24.75 20.13 26.35
CA MET A 194 -25.31 21.18 27.17
C MET A 194 -24.47 22.45 26.94
N GLY A 195 -24.96 23.33 26.07
CA GLY A 195 -24.46 24.65 25.94
C GLY A 195 -24.67 25.36 27.28
N GLY A 196 -23.60 25.50 28.05
CA GLY A 196 -23.57 26.36 29.23
C GLY A 196 -23.76 27.82 28.83
N GLY A 197 -25.01 28.25 28.76
CA GLY A 197 -25.37 29.67 28.74
C GLY A 197 -25.14 30.22 30.14
N MET A 198 -24.02 30.93 30.32
CA MET A 198 -23.85 31.78 31.47
C MET A 198 -24.17 33.23 31.04
N GLY A 199 -25.42 33.58 31.29
CA GLY A 199 -25.84 34.99 31.36
C GLY A 199 -25.11 35.67 32.52
N GLY A 200 -24.33 36.67 32.23
CA GLY A 200 -23.77 37.63 33.16
C GLY A 200 -24.40 38.98 32.95
N MET A 201 -25.29 39.36 33.84
CA MET A 201 -25.69 40.75 34.07
C MET A 201 -24.48 41.53 34.64
N TYR A 202 -24.25 42.64 34.17
CA TYR A 202 -23.96 44.02 34.59
C TYR A 202 -23.06 44.72 33.58
#